data_5dd90e7fd91e022944a969e2669ac5dc
#
_entry.id   5dd90e7fd91e022944a969e2669ac5dc
#
_cell.length_a   1.000
_cell.length_b   1.000
_cell.length_c   1.000
_cell.angle_alpha   90.00
_cell.angle_beta   90.00
_cell.angle_gamma   90.00
#
_symmetry.space_group_name_H-M   'P 1'
#
loop_
_entity.id
_entity.type
_entity.pdbx_description
1 polymer ?
#
loop_
_entity_poly.entity_id
_entity_poly.type
_entity_poly.pdbx_seq_one_letter_code
_entity_poly.pdbx_strand_id
1 'polypeptide(L)'
;LDDINIKHIYINDLPGMKVAFDVLIEAIFEIHEIDRRHDKYDEVSNWFKISCIADLETGLDDFSIEYVEIYSHKEKQLKPLSDTLVPIIKKEELEKVAVDFLKIYYPEALKEPTYINPDDLAERMGLSVELRHITPDFSTFGQIFFVDTKTSYYDKELSGYKAINVTAGTVFVDPDAFFLRNLGSVNNTIVHECVHWHLHRKAFQLERLYNKNATQIQCQVVGGVKDSAIQSSTDFMEWHANALAPRIQMPFYQTKIKAAEFIRKYLKQNPEAKVIDIMENVIDEVSYFFMVSRLAAKIRMIDIGYEEAIGTFTYIDGKYVKPHTFKKGSIKKNQTFSISEVDAIIQSSINPSLKRKLESGNYIFVDSHFCINHPKYVQYDMWGQASLTDYARYNMHECCLVFDIVFNKPVGKFNEDFYYKCILFKDATSDIIFEARFSDSSINDNIDAQAQAIMAYSKDIANVLQSMPGNFPGALVYLMNWRDITVEGLAEKTFLDPRTIQRLRNDQTNKTTIETIIAVCIALQLPPPISNRLIDLSTCSLGVGEEHMAYHCLLTSYYTRPIIDCNRLLTNMNLKPLTKEK
;
A
#
# COMPACT_ATOMS: atom_id res chain seq x y z
N LEU A 1 35.25 -36.89 36.12
CA LEU A 1 34.68 -36.16 35.02
C LEU A 1 35.54 -36.48 33.79
N ASP A 2 34.92 -37.10 32.80
CA ASP A 2 35.63 -37.57 31.62
C ASP A 2 35.47 -36.60 30.44
N ASP A 3 34.23 -36.12 30.20
CA ASP A 3 33.95 -35.16 29.15
C ASP A 3 32.85 -34.17 29.51
N ILE A 4 32.83 -32.99 28.86
CA ILE A 4 31.82 -31.96 28.98
C ILE A 4 31.38 -31.53 27.58
N ASN A 5 30.11 -31.75 27.30
CA ASN A 5 29.51 -31.36 26.02
C ASN A 5 28.52 -30.22 26.18
N ILE A 6 28.75 -29.10 25.54
CA ILE A 6 27.77 -27.99 25.49
C ILE A 6 26.64 -28.41 24.55
N LYS A 7 25.40 -28.43 25.05
CA LYS A 7 24.21 -28.84 24.29
C LYS A 7 23.40 -27.63 23.80
N HIS A 8 23.16 -26.66 24.64
CA HIS A 8 22.39 -25.46 24.31
C HIS A 8 22.89 -24.25 25.10
N ILE A 9 22.67 -23.05 24.53
CA ILE A 9 22.87 -21.77 25.20
C ILE A 9 21.56 -20.99 25.06
N TYR A 10 20.99 -20.54 26.18
CA TYR A 10 19.82 -19.68 26.24
C TYR A 10 20.24 -18.30 26.71
N ILE A 11 19.84 -17.25 25.97
CA ILE A 11 20.25 -15.88 26.27
C ILE A 11 19.04 -15.13 26.78
N ASN A 12 19.21 -14.45 27.93
CA ASN A 12 18.22 -13.61 28.57
C ASN A 12 18.70 -12.15 28.58
N ASP A 13 17.79 -11.24 28.24
CA ASP A 13 18.07 -9.82 28.21
C ASP A 13 18.13 -9.25 29.64
N LEU A 14 19.16 -8.45 29.91
CA LEU A 14 19.32 -7.70 31.16
C LEU A 14 19.39 -6.20 30.86
N PRO A 15 19.08 -5.30 31.81
CA PRO A 15 19.22 -3.86 31.62
C PRO A 15 20.65 -3.44 31.23
N GLY A 16 20.76 -2.40 30.39
CA GLY A 16 22.04 -1.91 29.87
C GLY A 16 22.63 -2.83 28.81
N MET A 17 23.94 -3.04 28.83
CA MET A 17 24.65 -3.93 27.89
C MET A 17 24.89 -5.33 28.47
N LYS A 18 24.36 -5.61 29.66
CA LYS A 18 24.47 -6.92 30.31
C LYS A 18 23.57 -7.95 29.66
N VAL A 19 24.08 -9.18 29.63
CA VAL A 19 23.36 -10.36 29.19
C VAL A 19 23.51 -11.46 30.24
N ALA A 20 22.42 -12.15 30.55
CA ALA A 20 22.46 -13.41 31.28
C ALA A 20 22.31 -14.55 30.26
N PHE A 21 23.05 -15.61 30.44
CA PHE A 21 22.91 -16.79 29.59
C PHE A 21 23.06 -18.08 30.38
N ASP A 22 22.19 -19.03 30.07
CA ASP A 22 22.20 -20.36 30.67
C ASP A 22 22.87 -21.32 29.68
N VAL A 23 23.98 -21.92 30.09
CA VAL A 23 24.68 -22.93 29.31
C VAL A 23 24.25 -24.30 29.80
N LEU A 24 23.60 -25.08 28.95
CA LEU A 24 23.28 -26.46 29.21
C LEU A 24 24.43 -27.35 28.77
N ILE A 25 24.98 -28.07 29.73
CA ILE A 25 26.03 -29.03 29.48
C ILE A 25 25.61 -30.45 29.85
N GLU A 26 26.09 -31.42 29.13
CA GLU A 26 26.11 -32.81 29.50
C GLU A 26 27.51 -33.13 30.04
N ALA A 27 27.59 -33.49 31.28
CA ALA A 27 28.83 -33.94 31.90
C ALA A 27 28.86 -35.47 32.01
N ILE A 28 29.91 -36.09 31.50
CA ILE A 28 30.11 -37.52 31.51
C ILE A 28 31.08 -37.86 32.63
N PHE A 29 30.68 -38.74 33.49
CA PHE A 29 31.47 -39.23 34.62
C PHE A 29 31.76 -40.70 34.45
N GLU A 30 33.02 -41.06 34.53
CA GLU A 30 33.44 -42.43 34.67
C GLU A 30 33.36 -42.83 36.17
N ILE A 31 32.55 -43.81 36.48
CA ILE A 31 32.43 -44.36 37.84
C ILE A 31 33.21 -45.67 37.91
N HIS A 32 34.20 -45.69 38.77
CA HIS A 32 35.02 -46.86 38.98
C HIS A 32 34.60 -47.53 40.28
N GLU A 33 33.89 -48.66 40.19
CA GLU A 33 33.56 -49.48 41.35
C GLU A 33 34.62 -50.56 41.53
N ILE A 34 35.39 -50.44 42.64
CA ILE A 34 36.39 -51.44 43.02
C ILE A 34 35.73 -52.46 43.95
N ASP A 35 35.33 -53.61 43.44
CA ASP A 35 34.96 -54.76 44.29
C ASP A 35 36.12 -55.78 44.27
N ARG A 36 36.24 -56.56 45.38
CA ARG A 36 37.36 -57.51 45.63
C ARG A 36 37.56 -58.57 44.53
N ARG A 37 36.71 -58.67 43.53
CA ARG A 37 36.74 -59.66 42.46
C ARG A 37 36.60 -59.17 41.04
N HIS A 38 36.15 -57.91 40.78
CA HIS A 38 35.99 -57.33 39.46
C HIS A 38 36.09 -55.80 39.51
N ASP A 39 36.91 -55.20 38.62
CA ASP A 39 36.91 -53.79 38.33
C ASP A 39 35.81 -53.54 37.28
N LYS A 40 34.81 -52.72 37.62
CA LYS A 40 33.74 -52.35 36.69
C LYS A 40 33.79 -50.85 36.45
N TYR A 41 33.85 -50.48 35.17
CA TYR A 41 33.75 -49.10 34.74
C TYR A 41 32.35 -48.88 34.16
N ASP A 42 31.60 -47.93 34.72
CA ASP A 42 30.33 -47.49 34.18
C ASP A 42 30.43 -46.00 33.87
N GLU A 43 29.91 -45.59 32.71
CA GLU A 43 29.77 -44.18 32.32
C GLU A 43 28.37 -43.71 32.71
N VAL A 44 28.30 -42.59 33.42
CA VAL A 44 27.03 -41.92 33.78
C VAL A 44 27.08 -40.49 33.29
N SER A 45 26.06 -40.09 32.57
CA SER A 45 25.90 -38.68 32.15
C SER A 45 24.82 -37.98 32.93
N ASN A 46 25.09 -36.72 33.30
CA ASN A 46 24.14 -35.83 33.91
C ASN A 46 24.14 -34.47 33.21
N TRP A 47 22.97 -33.85 33.15
CA TRP A 47 22.81 -32.55 32.58
C TRP A 47 22.81 -31.47 33.66
N PHE A 48 23.58 -30.40 33.42
CA PHE A 48 23.65 -29.24 34.30
C PHE A 48 23.31 -27.98 33.50
N LYS A 49 22.73 -27.04 34.23
CA LYS A 49 22.50 -25.67 33.78
C LYS A 49 23.48 -24.77 34.54
N ILE A 50 24.29 -24.06 33.79
CA ILE A 50 25.26 -23.08 34.31
C ILE A 50 24.71 -21.71 33.95
N SER A 51 24.30 -20.94 34.93
CA SER A 51 23.79 -19.59 34.75
C SER A 51 24.92 -18.58 34.88
N CYS A 52 25.07 -17.74 33.83
CA CYS A 52 26.18 -16.84 33.66
C CYS A 52 25.68 -15.41 33.41
N ILE A 53 26.48 -14.41 33.77
CA ILE A 53 26.27 -13.00 33.44
C ILE A 53 27.56 -12.43 32.84
N ALA A 54 27.41 -11.55 31.86
CA ALA A 54 28.51 -10.78 31.29
C ALA A 54 28.03 -9.45 30.72
N ASP A 55 28.96 -8.51 30.50
CA ASP A 55 28.71 -7.23 29.85
C ASP A 55 29.32 -7.23 28.45
N LEU A 56 28.50 -6.91 27.44
CA LEU A 56 28.94 -6.84 26.05
C LEU A 56 29.84 -5.63 25.76
N GLU A 57 29.79 -4.55 26.58
CA GLU A 57 30.69 -3.42 26.41
C GLU A 57 32.12 -3.79 26.70
N THR A 58 32.37 -4.69 27.65
CA THR A 58 33.69 -5.22 27.97
C THR A 58 34.13 -6.40 27.10
N GLY A 59 33.33 -6.76 26.09
CA GLY A 59 33.62 -7.89 25.22
C GLY A 59 33.50 -9.24 25.92
N LEU A 60 32.69 -9.32 26.98
CA LEU A 60 32.51 -10.46 27.87
C LEU A 60 33.70 -10.74 28.82
N ASP A 61 34.66 -9.80 28.95
CA ASP A 61 35.85 -9.97 29.82
C ASP A 61 35.47 -10.06 31.32
N ASP A 62 34.30 -9.56 31.70
CA ASP A 62 33.73 -9.64 33.05
C ASP A 62 32.77 -10.81 33.27
N PHE A 63 32.88 -11.85 32.45
CA PHE A 63 32.09 -13.07 32.55
C PHE A 63 32.15 -13.68 33.97
N SER A 64 30.98 -13.93 34.56
CA SER A 64 30.85 -14.58 35.84
C SER A 64 29.82 -15.72 35.83
N ILE A 65 30.13 -16.81 36.56
CA ILE A 65 29.17 -17.86 36.82
C ILE A 65 28.46 -17.53 38.10
N GLU A 66 27.14 -17.38 38.05
CA GLU A 66 26.29 -17.09 39.21
C GLU A 66 25.95 -18.35 40.01
N TYR A 67 25.52 -19.40 39.30
CA TYR A 67 25.22 -20.68 39.91
C TYR A 67 25.22 -21.84 38.91
N VAL A 68 25.31 -23.07 39.48
CA VAL A 68 25.24 -24.31 38.72
C VAL A 68 24.18 -25.19 39.35
N GLU A 69 23.27 -25.73 38.57
CA GLU A 69 22.20 -26.62 39.05
C GLU A 69 22.01 -27.81 38.10
N ILE A 70 21.41 -28.92 38.62
CA ILE A 70 21.04 -30.07 37.80
C ILE A 70 19.84 -29.65 36.92
N TYR A 71 19.98 -29.85 35.61
CA TYR A 71 18.94 -29.49 34.65
C TYR A 71 17.77 -30.46 34.67
N SER A 72 16.56 -29.94 34.91
CA SER A 72 15.31 -30.68 34.77
C SER A 72 14.57 -30.25 33.51
N HIS A 73 14.24 -31.18 32.60
CA HIS A 73 13.60 -30.94 31.30
C HIS A 73 12.22 -30.25 31.32
N LYS A 74 11.75 -29.73 32.44
CA LYS A 74 10.39 -29.21 32.63
C LYS A 74 10.23 -27.69 32.43
N GLU A 75 11.32 -26.92 32.27
CA GLU A 75 11.23 -25.47 32.12
C GLU A 75 11.10 -25.09 30.66
N LYS A 76 9.91 -24.58 30.26
CA LYS A 76 9.75 -23.85 29.01
C LYS A 76 10.37 -22.46 29.18
N GLN A 77 11.55 -22.25 28.61
CA GLN A 77 12.14 -20.91 28.54
C GLN A 77 11.54 -20.14 27.38
N LEU A 78 11.05 -18.93 27.66
CA LEU A 78 10.71 -17.94 26.64
C LEU A 78 12.03 -17.39 26.07
N LYS A 79 12.17 -17.37 24.73
CA LYS A 79 13.31 -16.73 24.08
C LYS A 79 12.95 -15.28 23.75
N PRO A 80 13.33 -14.28 24.56
CA PRO A 80 13.05 -12.86 24.25
C PRO A 80 13.96 -12.28 23.18
N LEU A 81 15.13 -12.90 22.95
CA LEU A 81 16.12 -12.52 21.94
C LEU A 81 16.36 -13.65 20.97
N SER A 82 16.74 -13.29 19.74
CA SER A 82 17.28 -14.25 18.77
C SER A 82 18.71 -14.68 19.15
N ASP A 83 19.24 -15.69 18.47
CA ASP A 83 20.63 -16.13 18.68
C ASP A 83 21.66 -15.03 18.31
N THR A 84 21.22 -13.98 17.59
CA THR A 84 22.00 -12.77 17.26
C THR A 84 21.73 -11.58 18.20
N LEU A 85 21.05 -11.79 19.31
CA LEU A 85 20.63 -10.77 20.28
C LEU A 85 19.70 -9.69 19.74
N VAL A 86 19.06 -9.92 18.61
CA VAL A 86 18.00 -9.04 18.11
C VAL A 86 16.70 -9.37 18.87
N PRO A 87 16.00 -8.39 19.46
CA PRO A 87 14.72 -8.63 20.13
C PRO A 87 13.70 -9.29 19.20
N ILE A 88 12.96 -10.26 19.71
CA ILE A 88 11.85 -10.90 18.99
C ILE A 88 10.58 -10.12 19.30
N ILE A 89 10.21 -9.19 18.40
CA ILE A 89 9.05 -8.33 18.54
C ILE A 89 7.98 -8.77 17.55
N LYS A 90 6.79 -9.11 18.04
CA LYS A 90 5.64 -9.42 17.18
C LYS A 90 4.95 -8.14 16.74
N LYS A 91 4.22 -8.21 15.62
CA LYS A 91 3.48 -7.06 15.07
C LYS A 91 2.50 -6.44 16.08
N GLU A 92 1.87 -7.28 16.90
CA GLU A 92 0.92 -6.88 17.93
C GLU A 92 1.58 -6.15 19.12
N GLU A 93 2.89 -6.31 19.28
CA GLU A 93 3.67 -5.74 20.38
C GLU A 93 4.27 -4.37 20.03
N LEU A 94 4.28 -3.99 18.76
CA LEU A 94 4.92 -2.76 18.28
C LEU A 94 4.40 -1.49 18.99
N GLU A 95 3.09 -1.39 19.25
CA GLU A 95 2.52 -0.24 19.96
C GLU A 95 3.04 -0.16 21.40
N LYS A 96 3.15 -1.31 22.07
CA LYS A 96 3.67 -1.40 23.43
C LYS A 96 5.14 -0.99 23.47
N VAL A 97 5.95 -1.50 22.53
CA VAL A 97 7.38 -1.18 22.44
C VAL A 97 7.58 0.32 22.20
N ALA A 98 6.81 0.93 21.30
CA ALA A 98 6.87 2.37 21.06
C ALA A 98 6.48 3.19 22.30
N VAL A 99 5.46 2.76 23.05
CA VAL A 99 5.06 3.40 24.32
C VAL A 99 6.16 3.25 25.38
N ASP A 100 6.78 2.07 25.50
CA ASP A 100 7.84 1.83 26.48
C ASP A 100 9.11 2.66 26.13
N PHE A 101 9.43 2.79 24.84
CA PHE A 101 10.47 3.69 24.36
C PHE A 101 10.18 5.16 24.77
N LEU A 102 8.96 5.64 24.54
CA LEU A 102 8.57 7.01 24.88
C LEU A 102 8.54 7.27 26.39
N LYS A 103 8.18 6.29 27.21
CA LYS A 103 8.25 6.41 28.68
C LYS A 103 9.67 6.71 29.15
N ILE A 104 10.67 6.18 28.45
CA ILE A 104 12.08 6.37 28.81
C ILE A 104 12.59 7.73 28.33
N TYR A 105 12.33 8.06 27.06
CA TYR A 105 13.03 9.18 26.41
C TYR A 105 12.16 10.43 26.20
N TYR A 106 10.82 10.27 26.07
CA TYR A 106 9.93 11.39 25.76
C TYR A 106 8.53 11.24 26.41
N PRO A 107 8.44 11.10 27.77
CA PRO A 107 7.20 10.75 28.47
C PRO A 107 6.07 11.78 28.32
N GLU A 108 6.38 13.05 28.04
CA GLU A 108 5.39 14.10 27.77
C GLU A 108 4.56 13.81 26.53
N ALA A 109 5.10 13.19 25.50
CA ALA A 109 4.37 12.81 24.29
C ALA A 109 3.30 11.72 24.53
N LEU A 110 3.30 11.09 25.70
CA LEU A 110 2.24 10.15 26.09
C LEU A 110 1.11 10.82 26.89
N LYS A 111 1.33 12.03 27.42
CA LYS A 111 0.34 12.76 28.22
C LYS A 111 -0.62 13.57 27.35
N GLU A 112 -0.07 14.23 26.34
CA GLU A 112 -0.83 15.06 25.42
C GLU A 112 -0.27 14.96 23.99
N PRO A 113 -1.08 15.27 22.95
CA PRO A 113 -0.60 15.32 21.58
C PRO A 113 0.52 16.35 21.45
N THR A 114 1.74 15.87 21.14
CA THR A 114 2.94 16.68 21.08
C THR A 114 3.77 16.28 19.87
N TYR A 115 4.31 17.25 19.15
CA TYR A 115 5.36 17.01 18.17
C TYR A 115 6.63 16.58 18.90
N ILE A 116 7.15 15.42 18.55
CA ILE A 116 8.44 14.93 19.03
C ILE A 116 9.53 15.48 18.11
N ASN A 117 10.32 16.43 18.62
CA ASN A 117 11.48 16.92 17.89
C ASN A 117 12.55 15.82 17.83
N PRO A 118 12.95 15.34 16.62
CA PRO A 118 13.89 14.24 16.50
C PRO A 118 15.29 14.58 17.04
N ASP A 119 15.74 15.83 16.91
CA ASP A 119 17.04 16.25 17.43
C ASP A 119 17.04 16.27 18.97
N ASP A 120 15.97 16.79 19.60
CA ASP A 120 15.77 16.73 21.05
C ASP A 120 15.69 15.29 21.56
N LEU A 121 14.98 14.41 20.83
CA LEU A 121 14.94 12.97 21.15
C LEU A 121 16.34 12.35 21.10
N ALA A 122 17.09 12.62 20.03
CA ALA A 122 18.45 12.11 19.87
C ALA A 122 19.38 12.62 21.00
N GLU A 123 19.31 13.91 21.35
CA GLU A 123 20.07 14.51 22.45
C GLU A 123 19.74 13.83 23.81
N ARG A 124 18.45 13.59 24.11
CA ARG A 124 18.02 12.87 25.32
C ARG A 124 18.52 11.42 25.37
N MET A 125 18.79 10.83 24.23
CA MET A 125 19.38 9.50 24.10
C MET A 125 20.92 9.51 24.14
N GLY A 126 21.55 10.70 24.23
CA GLY A 126 23.01 10.88 24.18
C GLY A 126 23.58 10.72 22.77
N LEU A 127 22.78 10.96 21.73
CA LEU A 127 23.18 10.88 20.34
C LEU A 127 23.52 12.27 19.79
N SER A 128 24.43 12.31 18.80
CA SER A 128 24.81 13.52 18.07
C SER A 128 24.42 13.38 16.61
N VAL A 129 23.51 14.21 16.12
CA VAL A 129 23.05 14.19 14.73
C VAL A 129 23.89 15.14 13.89
N GLU A 130 24.44 14.64 12.78
CA GLU A 130 25.19 15.42 11.81
C GLU A 130 24.61 15.25 10.41
N LEU A 131 24.34 16.37 9.73
CA LEU A 131 23.93 16.35 8.33
C LEU A 131 25.15 16.13 7.44
N ARG A 132 25.20 14.98 6.76
CA ARG A 132 26.29 14.56 5.86
C ARG A 132 25.72 13.84 4.65
N HIS A 133 26.26 14.13 3.46
CA HIS A 133 25.99 13.28 2.30
C HIS A 133 26.71 11.94 2.50
N ILE A 134 25.96 10.85 2.51
CA ILE A 134 26.50 9.53 2.84
C ILE A 134 26.99 8.84 1.59
N THR A 135 26.13 8.76 0.56
CA THR A 135 26.45 8.11 -0.73
C THR A 135 26.10 9.02 -1.91
N PRO A 136 26.85 8.93 -3.05
CA PRO A 136 26.57 9.76 -4.23
C PRO A 136 25.26 9.42 -4.94
N ASP A 137 24.77 8.20 -4.77
CA ASP A 137 23.54 7.67 -5.37
C ASP A 137 22.31 7.72 -4.45
N PHE A 138 22.45 8.36 -3.29
CA PHE A 138 21.41 8.47 -2.26
C PHE A 138 20.83 7.11 -1.83
N SER A 139 21.61 6.03 -1.91
CA SER A 139 21.20 4.70 -1.47
C SER A 139 21.09 4.57 0.05
N THR A 140 21.77 5.44 0.80
CA THR A 140 21.79 5.46 2.27
C THR A 140 21.37 6.84 2.77
N PHE A 141 20.28 6.91 3.55
CA PHE A 141 19.73 8.16 4.08
C PHE A 141 20.13 8.43 5.53
N GLY A 142 20.42 7.39 6.30
CA GLY A 142 20.83 7.46 7.68
C GLY A 142 21.89 6.42 8.02
N GLN A 143 22.68 6.70 9.05
CA GLN A 143 23.74 5.81 9.51
C GLN A 143 24.10 6.13 10.95
N ILE A 144 24.04 5.12 11.84
CA ILE A 144 24.44 5.27 13.22
C ILE A 144 25.73 4.53 13.52
N PHE A 145 26.61 5.14 14.32
CA PHE A 145 27.88 4.57 14.76
C PHE A 145 27.78 4.14 16.21
N PHE A 146 28.03 2.86 16.45
CA PHE A 146 27.94 2.26 17.80
C PHE A 146 29.26 2.32 18.57
N VAL A 147 30.33 2.71 17.91
CA VAL A 147 31.70 2.82 18.49
C VAL A 147 32.46 3.97 17.88
N ASP A 148 33.48 4.41 18.60
CA ASP A 148 34.47 5.38 18.08
C ASP A 148 35.20 4.77 16.89
N THR A 149 35.14 5.43 15.76
CA THR A 149 35.75 4.92 14.53
C THR A 149 36.12 6.01 13.55
N LYS A 150 36.95 5.65 12.57
CA LYS A 150 37.22 6.45 11.39
C LYS A 150 36.32 5.98 10.25
N THR A 151 35.50 6.89 9.74
CA THR A 151 34.57 6.64 8.61
C THR A 151 34.80 7.65 7.49
N SER A 152 33.98 7.60 6.46
CA SER A 152 33.99 8.59 5.38
C SER A 152 32.57 8.99 5.00
N TYR A 153 32.41 10.21 4.51
CA TYR A 153 31.19 10.73 3.93
C TYR A 153 31.45 11.28 2.53
N TYR A 154 30.44 11.38 1.69
CA TYR A 154 30.57 11.90 0.33
C TYR A 154 30.61 13.43 0.36
N ASP A 155 31.69 14.01 -0.18
CA ASP A 155 31.84 15.45 -0.35
C ASP A 155 31.52 15.83 -1.79
N LYS A 156 30.45 16.62 -1.98
CA LYS A 156 29.96 17.01 -3.32
C LYS A 156 30.94 17.96 -4.02
N GLU A 157 31.65 18.82 -3.27
CA GLU A 157 32.60 19.76 -3.85
C GLU A 157 33.84 19.04 -4.40
N LEU A 158 34.28 18.01 -3.69
CA LEU A 158 35.41 17.18 -4.11
C LEU A 158 35.00 16.04 -5.04
N SER A 159 33.70 15.80 -5.23
CA SER A 159 33.15 14.63 -5.93
C SER A 159 33.80 13.32 -5.46
N GLY A 160 34.04 13.19 -4.17
CA GLY A 160 34.76 12.07 -3.57
C GLY A 160 34.47 11.89 -2.08
N TYR A 161 35.09 10.87 -1.48
CA TYR A 161 34.90 10.57 -0.06
C TYR A 161 35.94 11.27 0.79
N LYS A 162 35.49 11.90 1.89
CA LYS A 162 36.33 12.55 2.90
C LYS A 162 36.26 11.78 4.20
N ALA A 163 37.44 11.46 4.75
CA ALA A 163 37.55 10.73 6.00
C ALA A 163 37.28 11.66 7.22
N ILE A 164 36.60 11.11 8.23
CA ILE A 164 36.28 11.79 9.50
C ILE A 164 36.34 10.78 10.64
N ASN A 165 36.75 11.25 11.85
CA ASN A 165 36.60 10.47 13.06
C ASN A 165 35.24 10.77 13.68
N VAL A 166 34.53 9.76 14.10
CA VAL A 166 33.23 9.84 14.77
C VAL A 166 33.28 9.09 16.10
N THR A 167 32.50 9.57 17.05
CA THR A 167 32.33 8.91 18.35
C THR A 167 31.09 8.01 18.34
N ALA A 168 31.05 7.05 19.27
CA ALA A 168 29.85 6.24 19.50
C ALA A 168 28.64 7.14 19.75
N GLY A 169 27.49 6.83 19.14
CA GLY A 169 26.28 7.64 19.21
C GLY A 169 26.21 8.77 18.17
N THR A 170 27.17 8.89 17.26
CA THR A 170 27.05 9.81 16.12
C THR A 170 26.06 9.21 15.10
N VAL A 171 25.15 10.05 14.60
CA VAL A 171 24.17 9.72 13.56
C VAL A 171 24.39 10.63 12.36
N PHE A 172 24.69 10.06 11.20
CA PHE A 172 24.68 10.80 9.94
C PHE A 172 23.31 10.73 9.32
N VAL A 173 22.81 11.86 8.84
CA VAL A 173 21.58 11.97 8.06
C VAL A 173 21.87 12.71 6.77
N ASP A 174 21.50 12.13 5.63
CA ASP A 174 21.71 12.77 4.34
C ASP A 174 20.74 13.95 4.19
N PRO A 175 21.24 15.20 3.98
CA PRO A 175 20.40 16.38 3.83
C PRO A 175 19.50 16.33 2.59
N ASP A 176 19.85 15.57 1.55
CA ASP A 176 19.04 15.42 0.35
C ASP A 176 17.84 14.51 0.55
N ALA A 177 17.78 13.76 1.65
CA ALA A 177 16.56 13.06 2.05
C ALA A 177 15.35 14.02 2.15
N PHE A 178 15.59 15.28 2.46
CA PHE A 178 14.58 16.34 2.45
C PHE A 178 14.04 16.65 1.04
N PHE A 179 14.92 16.81 0.06
CA PHE A 179 14.51 17.17 -1.31
C PHE A 179 13.80 16.04 -2.03
N LEU A 180 14.20 14.80 -1.77
CA LEU A 180 13.61 13.63 -2.43
C LEU A 180 12.27 13.20 -1.83
N ARG A 181 12.01 13.50 -0.54
CA ARG A 181 10.89 12.92 0.21
C ARG A 181 10.13 13.87 1.14
N ASN A 182 10.58 15.08 1.36
CA ASN A 182 10.10 16.09 2.32
C ASN A 182 10.73 15.98 3.72
N LEU A 183 10.49 17.01 4.55
CA LEU A 183 11.03 17.11 5.93
C LEU A 183 10.65 15.93 6.83
N GLY A 184 9.45 15.36 6.62
CA GLY A 184 9.02 14.18 7.37
C GLY A 184 9.93 12.96 7.16
N SER A 185 10.61 12.85 6.02
CA SER A 185 11.59 11.77 5.78
C SER A 185 12.86 11.95 6.60
N VAL A 186 13.38 13.16 6.73
CA VAL A 186 14.54 13.46 7.60
C VAL A 186 14.21 13.15 9.06
N ASN A 187 13.09 13.67 9.55
CA ASN A 187 12.62 13.39 10.91
C ASN A 187 12.46 11.89 11.17
N ASN A 188 11.88 11.18 10.22
CA ASN A 188 11.72 9.73 10.33
C ASN A 188 13.05 9.00 10.34
N THR A 189 14.04 9.46 9.57
CA THR A 189 15.38 8.88 9.54
C THR A 189 16.07 9.02 10.90
N ILE A 190 16.03 10.18 11.52
CA ILE A 190 16.64 10.39 12.85
C ILE A 190 15.97 9.45 13.88
N VAL A 191 14.64 9.37 13.91
CA VAL A 191 13.93 8.49 14.85
C VAL A 191 14.21 7.01 14.55
N HIS A 192 14.37 6.65 13.28
CA HIS A 192 14.78 5.31 12.85
C HIS A 192 16.14 4.92 13.45
N GLU A 193 17.15 5.80 13.38
CA GLU A 193 18.47 5.58 13.97
C GLU A 193 18.40 5.52 15.51
N CYS A 194 17.53 6.33 16.13
CA CYS A 194 17.25 6.24 17.57
C CYS A 194 16.73 4.86 17.97
N VAL A 195 15.88 4.23 17.14
CA VAL A 195 15.40 2.87 17.38
C VAL A 195 16.54 1.87 17.30
N HIS A 196 17.43 2.00 16.30
CA HIS A 196 18.60 1.14 16.21
C HIS A 196 19.47 1.25 17.45
N TRP A 197 19.72 2.46 17.95
CA TRP A 197 20.48 2.68 19.17
C TRP A 197 19.85 2.01 20.38
N HIS A 198 18.53 2.12 20.52
CA HIS A 198 17.83 1.57 21.66
C HIS A 198 17.73 0.03 21.64
N LEU A 199 17.40 -0.56 20.48
CA LEU A 199 17.05 -1.98 20.39
C LEU A 199 18.19 -2.88 19.90
N HIS A 200 19.13 -2.36 19.11
CA HIS A 200 20.06 -3.23 18.38
C HIS A 200 21.52 -3.09 18.81
N ARG A 201 21.79 -2.27 19.83
CA ARG A 201 23.15 -2.05 20.34
C ARG A 201 23.82 -3.35 20.82
N LYS A 202 23.05 -4.24 21.48
CA LYS A 202 23.56 -5.55 21.92
C LYS A 202 23.90 -6.47 20.75
N ALA A 203 23.04 -6.53 19.74
CA ALA A 203 23.28 -7.31 18.52
C ALA A 203 24.55 -6.84 17.81
N PHE A 204 24.76 -5.53 17.74
CA PHE A 204 25.95 -4.96 17.16
C PHE A 204 27.21 -5.30 17.95
N GLN A 205 27.17 -5.23 19.28
CA GLN A 205 28.33 -5.58 20.12
C GLN A 205 28.65 -7.08 20.04
N LEU A 206 27.64 -7.95 19.91
CA LEU A 206 27.87 -9.36 19.64
C LEU A 206 28.58 -9.60 18.31
N GLU A 207 28.14 -8.92 17.24
CA GLU A 207 28.80 -8.96 15.93
C GLU A 207 30.29 -8.61 16.05
N ARG A 208 30.63 -7.61 16.85
CA ARG A 208 32.02 -7.18 17.06
C ARG A 208 32.92 -8.21 17.74
N LEU A 209 32.37 -9.13 18.51
CA LEU A 209 33.16 -10.22 19.06
C LEU A 209 33.76 -11.13 17.96
N TYR A 210 33.04 -11.26 16.85
CA TYR A 210 33.46 -12.03 15.68
C TYR A 210 34.15 -11.18 14.62
N ASN A 211 33.70 -9.94 14.43
CA ASN A 211 34.18 -9.02 13.41
C ASN A 211 34.57 -7.67 14.04
N LYS A 212 35.80 -7.55 14.50
CA LYS A 212 36.34 -6.32 15.12
C LYS A 212 36.31 -5.09 14.21
N ASN A 213 36.14 -5.28 12.90
CA ASN A 213 36.03 -4.19 11.93
C ASN A 213 34.61 -3.70 11.75
N ALA A 214 33.60 -4.33 12.35
CA ALA A 214 32.23 -3.81 12.33
C ALA A 214 32.16 -2.51 13.14
N THR A 215 31.78 -1.41 12.50
CA THR A 215 31.72 -0.09 13.13
C THR A 215 30.35 0.53 13.13
N GLN A 216 29.45 -0.01 12.31
CA GLN A 216 28.14 0.59 12.03
C GLN A 216 27.14 -0.46 11.54
N ILE A 217 25.87 -0.20 11.74
CA ILE A 217 24.79 -0.81 10.96
C ILE A 217 24.50 0.18 9.83
N GLN A 218 24.65 -0.25 8.58
CA GLN A 218 24.25 0.56 7.43
C GLN A 218 22.73 0.39 7.22
N CYS A 219 22.01 1.41 7.63
CA CYS A 219 20.58 1.46 7.42
C CYS A 219 20.29 1.98 6.02
N GLN A 220 19.94 1.05 5.13
CA GLN A 220 19.25 1.41 3.91
C GLN A 220 17.79 1.68 4.31
N VAL A 221 17.41 2.94 4.43
CA VAL A 221 16.01 3.32 4.62
C VAL A 221 15.25 2.99 3.34
N VAL A 222 14.87 1.74 3.21
CA VAL A 222 13.91 1.31 2.20
C VAL A 222 12.54 1.70 2.72
N GLY A 223 11.90 2.67 2.09
CA GLY A 223 10.56 3.11 2.50
C GLY A 223 9.55 1.99 2.42
N GLY A 224 9.16 1.49 3.57
CA GLY A 224 8.09 0.54 3.72
C GLY A 224 8.49 -0.76 4.42
N VAL A 225 7.61 -1.23 5.30
CA VAL A 225 7.73 -2.54 5.95
C VAL A 225 7.63 -3.63 4.87
N LYS A 226 8.71 -4.34 4.62
CA LYS A 226 8.67 -5.53 3.78
C LYS A 226 7.88 -6.63 4.51
N ASP A 227 6.77 -7.07 3.94
CA ASP A 227 6.13 -8.37 4.27
C ASP A 227 6.80 -9.54 3.52
N SER A 228 7.96 -9.32 2.87
CA SER A 228 8.76 -10.40 2.29
C SER A 228 9.45 -11.17 3.41
N ALA A 229 9.55 -12.47 3.25
CA ALA A 229 10.18 -13.37 4.22
C ALA A 229 11.50 -12.77 4.71
N ILE A 230 11.55 -12.44 6.00
CA ILE A 230 12.72 -11.92 6.67
C ILE A 230 13.76 -13.05 6.64
N GLN A 231 14.87 -12.81 5.97
CA GLN A 231 15.89 -13.84 5.73
C GLN A 231 17.14 -13.67 6.59
N SER A 232 17.33 -12.48 7.20
CA SER A 232 18.52 -12.18 8.01
C SER A 232 18.17 -11.39 9.27
N SER A 233 19.07 -11.40 10.25
CA SER A 233 18.95 -10.56 11.47
C SER A 233 18.94 -9.07 11.13
N THR A 234 19.65 -8.65 10.09
CA THR A 234 19.67 -7.27 9.62
C THR A 234 18.31 -6.86 9.06
N ASP A 235 17.62 -7.73 8.30
CA ASP A 235 16.27 -7.45 7.81
C ASP A 235 15.28 -7.25 8.97
N PHE A 236 15.46 -7.99 10.07
CA PHE A 236 14.65 -7.82 11.30
C PHE A 236 14.90 -6.46 11.97
N MET A 237 16.16 -6.07 12.11
CA MET A 237 16.51 -4.78 12.70
C MET A 237 15.91 -3.62 11.88
N GLU A 238 16.02 -3.67 10.56
CA GLU A 238 15.41 -2.69 9.66
C GLU A 238 13.89 -2.67 9.77
N TRP A 239 13.26 -3.86 9.86
CA TRP A 239 11.82 -3.95 10.06
C TRP A 239 11.37 -3.30 11.38
N HIS A 240 12.11 -3.53 12.48
CA HIS A 240 11.81 -2.89 13.76
C HIS A 240 11.86 -1.37 13.66
N ALA A 241 12.94 -0.83 13.12
CA ALA A 241 13.15 0.60 13.04
C ALA A 241 12.10 1.26 12.12
N ASN A 242 11.81 0.67 10.95
CA ASN A 242 10.78 1.15 10.03
C ASN A 242 9.36 1.08 10.62
N ALA A 243 9.08 0.06 11.43
CA ALA A 243 7.76 -0.09 12.05
C ALA A 243 7.57 0.80 13.28
N LEU A 244 8.62 1.02 14.07
CA LEU A 244 8.56 1.77 15.33
C LEU A 244 8.68 3.28 15.15
N ALA A 245 9.52 3.77 14.23
CA ALA A 245 9.72 5.20 14.04
C ALA A 245 8.42 5.98 13.81
N PRO A 246 7.49 5.57 12.93
CA PRO A 246 6.19 6.25 12.78
C PRO A 246 5.30 6.13 14.03
N ARG A 247 5.40 5.04 14.81
CA ARG A 247 4.63 4.84 16.05
C ARG A 247 5.14 5.68 17.20
N ILE A 248 6.44 5.93 17.24
CA ILE A 248 7.08 6.86 18.18
C ILE A 248 6.66 8.29 17.85
N GLN A 249 6.80 8.72 16.58
CA GLN A 249 6.45 10.07 16.13
C GLN A 249 4.94 10.37 16.28
N MET A 250 4.10 9.36 16.09
CA MET A 250 2.63 9.47 16.14
C MET A 250 2.06 8.43 17.10
N PRO A 251 2.14 8.64 18.43
CA PRO A 251 1.64 7.68 19.42
C PRO A 251 0.13 7.44 19.26
N PHE A 252 -0.31 6.21 19.48
CA PHE A 252 -1.66 5.73 19.14
C PHE A 252 -2.77 6.65 19.66
N TYR A 253 -2.81 6.90 20.96
CA TYR A 253 -3.88 7.70 21.57
C TYR A 253 -3.81 9.17 21.18
N GLN A 254 -2.63 9.73 21.12
CA GLN A 254 -2.40 11.14 20.80
C GLN A 254 -2.75 11.43 19.33
N THR A 255 -2.43 10.52 18.45
CA THR A 255 -2.83 10.62 17.04
C THR A 255 -4.34 10.55 16.89
N LYS A 256 -5.01 9.64 17.62
CA LYS A 256 -6.48 9.58 17.64
C LYS A 256 -7.13 10.86 18.15
N ILE A 257 -6.58 11.47 19.21
CA ILE A 257 -7.08 12.73 19.75
C ILE A 257 -7.00 13.83 18.68
N LYS A 258 -5.84 13.99 18.04
CA LYS A 258 -5.68 15.03 16.99
C LYS A 258 -6.51 14.75 15.75
N ALA A 259 -6.56 13.50 15.28
CA ALA A 259 -7.41 13.12 14.16
C ALA A 259 -8.89 13.44 14.44
N ALA A 260 -9.40 13.11 15.63
CA ALA A 260 -10.77 13.42 16.02
C ALA A 260 -11.02 14.93 16.15
N GLU A 261 -10.03 15.72 16.58
CA GLU A 261 -10.10 17.18 16.60
C GLU A 261 -10.23 17.75 15.18
N PHE A 262 -9.37 17.30 14.25
CA PHE A 262 -9.39 17.76 12.87
C PHE A 262 -10.66 17.31 12.12
N ILE A 263 -11.12 16.08 12.33
CA ILE A 263 -12.39 15.60 11.78
C ILE A 263 -13.54 16.52 12.23
N ARG A 264 -13.64 16.83 13.54
CA ARG A 264 -14.67 17.75 14.06
C ARG A 264 -14.54 19.16 13.48
N LYS A 265 -13.33 19.67 13.31
CA LYS A 265 -13.05 20.97 12.67
C LYS A 265 -13.65 21.02 11.26
N TYR A 266 -13.34 20.04 10.41
CA TYR A 266 -13.78 20.02 9.02
C TYR A 266 -15.27 19.73 8.84
N LEU A 267 -15.85 18.83 9.64
CA LEU A 267 -17.30 18.58 9.64
C LEU A 267 -18.10 19.80 10.12
N LYS A 268 -17.55 20.60 11.04
CA LYS A 268 -18.18 21.86 11.45
C LYS A 268 -18.15 22.92 10.34
N GLN A 269 -17.10 22.93 9.52
CA GLN A 269 -16.98 23.85 8.37
C GLN A 269 -17.88 23.44 7.21
N ASN A 270 -18.09 22.14 7.03
CA ASN A 270 -18.96 21.58 6.00
C ASN A 270 -19.83 20.45 6.58
N PRO A 271 -21.01 20.78 7.14
CA PRO A 271 -21.89 19.81 7.80
C PRO A 271 -22.44 18.71 6.89
N GLU A 272 -22.49 18.95 5.58
CA GLU A 272 -22.98 17.97 4.60
C GLU A 272 -21.88 16.97 4.18
N ALA A 273 -20.61 17.27 4.46
CA ALA A 273 -19.49 16.39 4.11
C ALA A 273 -19.47 15.15 4.99
N LYS A 274 -19.08 14.03 4.41
CA LYS A 274 -18.81 12.78 5.13
C LYS A 274 -17.34 12.70 5.53
N VAL A 275 -17.03 11.83 6.49
CA VAL A 275 -15.64 11.67 6.96
C VAL A 275 -14.69 11.32 5.81
N ILE A 276 -15.13 10.51 4.85
CA ILE A 276 -14.35 10.16 3.68
C ILE A 276 -13.98 11.37 2.79
N ASP A 277 -14.86 12.38 2.73
CA ASP A 277 -14.66 13.58 1.88
C ASP A 277 -13.63 14.55 2.46
N ILE A 278 -13.45 14.52 3.77
CA ILE A 278 -12.52 15.39 4.50
C ILE A 278 -11.22 14.68 4.90
N MET A 279 -11.12 13.38 4.66
CA MET A 279 -10.03 12.58 5.20
C MET A 279 -8.65 13.01 4.67
N GLU A 280 -8.55 13.44 3.41
CA GLU A 280 -7.30 13.99 2.86
C GLU A 280 -6.83 15.22 3.63
N ASN A 281 -7.74 16.16 3.92
CA ASN A 281 -7.42 17.32 4.73
C ASN A 281 -7.03 16.95 6.16
N VAL A 282 -7.69 15.96 6.75
CA VAL A 282 -7.34 15.46 8.09
C VAL A 282 -5.95 14.85 8.11
N ILE A 283 -5.58 14.07 7.08
CA ILE A 283 -4.24 13.48 6.97
C ILE A 283 -3.18 14.59 6.79
N ASP A 284 -3.47 15.62 6.01
CA ASP A 284 -2.57 16.77 5.83
C ASP A 284 -2.34 17.51 7.16
N GLU A 285 -3.38 17.76 7.94
CA GLU A 285 -3.26 18.38 9.28
C GLU A 285 -2.48 17.48 10.25
N VAL A 286 -2.73 16.17 10.24
CA VAL A 286 -1.98 15.20 11.07
C VAL A 286 -0.51 15.20 10.66
N SER A 287 -0.21 15.17 9.36
CA SER A 287 1.16 15.20 8.84
C SER A 287 1.90 16.46 9.25
N TYR A 288 1.23 17.61 9.16
CA TYR A 288 1.77 18.89 9.56
C TYR A 288 2.00 18.98 11.08
N PHE A 289 1.01 18.56 11.88
CA PHE A 289 1.11 18.61 13.35
C PHE A 289 2.27 17.77 13.90
N PHE A 290 2.44 16.56 13.38
CA PHE A 290 3.51 15.66 13.83
C PHE A 290 4.81 15.81 13.00
N MET A 291 4.84 16.72 12.03
CA MET A 291 5.98 16.94 11.14
C MET A 291 6.50 15.66 10.47
N VAL A 292 5.56 14.86 9.99
CA VAL A 292 5.82 13.61 9.26
C VAL A 292 5.38 13.73 7.81
N SER A 293 5.80 12.79 6.96
CA SER A 293 5.32 12.78 5.58
C SER A 293 3.81 12.46 5.52
N ARG A 294 3.11 13.00 4.51
CA ARG A 294 1.71 12.68 4.23
C ARG A 294 1.47 11.17 4.13
N LEU A 295 2.42 10.43 3.53
CA LEU A 295 2.38 8.98 3.43
C LEU A 295 2.45 8.31 4.80
N ALA A 296 3.38 8.73 5.66
CA ALA A 296 3.49 8.20 7.02
C ALA A 296 2.22 8.47 7.83
N ALA A 297 1.67 9.69 7.74
CA ALA A 297 0.40 10.04 8.38
C ALA A 297 -0.75 9.17 7.86
N LYS A 298 -0.89 8.98 6.53
CA LYS A 298 -1.91 8.10 5.94
C LYS A 298 -1.81 6.68 6.47
N ILE A 299 -0.62 6.07 6.42
CA ILE A 299 -0.39 4.70 6.91
C ILE A 299 -0.76 4.61 8.38
N ARG A 300 -0.35 5.60 9.17
CA ARG A 300 -0.65 5.63 10.60
C ARG A 300 -2.14 5.75 10.87
N MET A 301 -2.86 6.59 10.13
CA MET A 301 -4.32 6.71 10.22
C MET A 301 -5.02 5.37 9.95
N ILE A 302 -4.58 4.63 8.92
CA ILE A 302 -5.10 3.29 8.63
C ILE A 302 -4.77 2.31 9.78
N ASP A 303 -3.55 2.33 10.31
CA ASP A 303 -3.11 1.46 11.40
C ASP A 303 -3.93 1.66 12.69
N ILE A 304 -4.32 2.91 12.98
CA ILE A 304 -5.11 3.26 14.17
C ILE A 304 -6.62 3.14 13.95
N GLY A 305 -7.08 2.69 12.77
CA GLY A 305 -8.44 2.27 12.50
C GLY A 305 -9.31 3.24 11.71
N TYR A 306 -8.74 4.24 11.03
CA TYR A 306 -9.48 5.10 10.09
C TYR A 306 -9.44 4.48 8.69
N GLU A 307 -10.43 3.63 8.37
CA GLU A 307 -10.51 2.96 7.08
C GLU A 307 -10.76 3.94 5.91
N GLU A 308 -11.35 5.12 6.19
CA GLU A 308 -11.57 6.18 5.23
C GLU A 308 -10.25 6.76 4.66
N ALA A 309 -9.13 6.52 5.32
CA ALA A 309 -7.81 6.90 4.83
C ALA A 309 -7.29 6.01 3.70
N ILE A 310 -7.84 4.82 3.47
CA ILE A 310 -7.29 3.80 2.57
C ILE A 310 -7.17 4.33 1.13
N GLY A 311 -8.25 4.83 0.53
CA GLY A 311 -8.29 5.28 -0.87
C GLY A 311 -8.02 6.78 -1.07
N THR A 312 -7.44 7.47 -0.08
CA THR A 312 -7.03 8.87 -0.21
C THR A 312 -5.80 9.02 -1.10
N PHE A 313 -5.59 10.19 -1.68
CA PHE A 313 -4.41 10.53 -2.50
C PHE A 313 -4.14 9.59 -3.67
N THR A 314 -5.19 8.96 -4.22
CA THR A 314 -5.08 8.19 -5.46
C THR A 314 -5.06 9.17 -6.63
N TYR A 315 -3.92 9.24 -7.35
CA TYR A 315 -3.72 10.14 -8.49
C TYR A 315 -3.58 9.33 -9.77
N ILE A 316 -4.52 9.52 -10.70
CA ILE A 316 -4.59 8.78 -11.97
C ILE A 316 -5.09 9.75 -13.05
N ASP A 317 -4.55 9.63 -14.27
CA ASP A 317 -4.97 10.42 -15.44
C ASP A 317 -4.93 11.95 -15.18
N GLY A 318 -3.88 12.42 -14.47
CA GLY A 318 -3.67 13.83 -14.21
C GLY A 318 -4.59 14.45 -13.15
N LYS A 319 -5.32 13.65 -12.38
CA LYS A 319 -6.25 14.12 -11.34
C LYS A 319 -6.30 13.19 -10.13
N TYR A 320 -6.69 13.76 -8.98
CA TYR A 320 -7.03 12.94 -7.82
C TYR A 320 -8.40 12.27 -8.02
N VAL A 321 -8.43 10.98 -7.78
CA VAL A 321 -9.68 10.20 -7.72
C VAL A 321 -10.38 10.55 -6.40
N LYS A 322 -11.71 10.65 -6.42
CA LYS A 322 -12.47 10.88 -5.18
C LYS A 322 -12.12 9.84 -4.11
N PRO A 323 -11.89 10.25 -2.86
CA PRO A 323 -11.58 9.32 -1.77
C PRO A 323 -12.61 8.21 -1.66
N HIS A 324 -12.13 7.00 -1.50
CA HIS A 324 -12.93 5.79 -1.40
C HIS A 324 -12.30 4.83 -0.37
N THR A 325 -13.04 3.84 0.07
CA THR A 325 -12.53 2.87 1.03
C THR A 325 -13.10 1.47 0.77
N PHE A 326 -12.48 0.49 1.39
CA PHE A 326 -12.88 -0.90 1.30
C PHE A 326 -12.46 -1.65 2.56
N LYS A 327 -13.08 -2.78 2.82
CA LYS A 327 -12.78 -3.63 3.97
C LYS A 327 -11.33 -4.10 3.93
N LYS A 328 -10.61 -3.95 5.03
CA LYS A 328 -9.22 -4.43 5.17
C LYS A 328 -9.12 -5.91 4.82
N GLY A 329 -8.19 -6.27 3.94
CA GLY A 329 -7.97 -7.63 3.47
C GLY A 329 -8.83 -8.07 2.27
N SER A 330 -9.72 -7.21 1.74
CA SER A 330 -10.50 -7.51 0.54
C SER A 330 -9.70 -7.51 -0.75
N ILE A 331 -8.51 -6.92 -0.74
CA ILE A 331 -7.55 -7.01 -1.84
C ILE A 331 -6.18 -7.43 -1.32
N LYS A 332 -5.42 -8.09 -2.17
CA LYS A 332 -4.04 -8.51 -1.88
C LYS A 332 -3.06 -7.36 -2.08
N LYS A 333 -1.84 -7.56 -1.61
CA LYS A 333 -0.70 -6.73 -2.01
C LYS A 333 -0.63 -6.71 -3.55
N ASN A 334 -0.30 -5.58 -4.15
CA ASN A 334 -0.27 -5.37 -5.60
C ASN A 334 -1.64 -5.35 -6.30
N GLN A 335 -2.71 -5.15 -5.58
CA GLN A 335 -4.03 -5.04 -6.17
C GLN A 335 -4.63 -3.65 -5.93
N THR A 336 -5.49 -3.23 -6.83
CA THR A 336 -6.19 -1.95 -6.76
C THR A 336 -7.59 -2.07 -7.35
N PHE A 337 -8.51 -1.25 -6.85
CA PHE A 337 -9.79 -1.01 -7.51
C PHE A 337 -9.70 0.09 -8.57
N SER A 338 -8.74 1.02 -8.40
CA SER A 338 -8.59 2.18 -9.26
C SER A 338 -7.71 1.88 -10.47
N ILE A 339 -8.14 2.28 -11.65
CA ILE A 339 -7.47 2.00 -12.92
C ILE A 339 -7.52 3.24 -13.82
N SER A 340 -6.44 3.48 -14.59
CA SER A 340 -6.39 4.56 -15.58
C SER A 340 -7.31 4.30 -16.77
N GLU A 341 -7.73 5.35 -17.46
CA GLU A 341 -8.51 5.21 -18.71
C GLU A 341 -7.77 4.38 -19.75
N VAL A 342 -6.47 4.58 -19.87
CA VAL A 342 -5.64 3.84 -20.83
C VAL A 342 -5.62 2.35 -20.51
N ASP A 343 -5.38 1.99 -19.23
CA ASP A 343 -5.39 0.59 -18.83
C ASP A 343 -6.80 -0.02 -18.95
N ALA A 344 -7.85 0.76 -18.65
CA ALA A 344 -9.23 0.32 -18.80
C ALA A 344 -9.55 -0.05 -20.25
N ILE A 345 -9.14 0.79 -21.21
CA ILE A 345 -9.32 0.55 -22.64
C ILE A 345 -8.53 -0.70 -23.09
N ILE A 346 -7.24 -0.76 -22.73
CA ILE A 346 -6.38 -1.88 -23.10
C ILE A 346 -6.95 -3.18 -22.53
N GLN A 347 -7.24 -3.23 -21.24
CA GLN A 347 -7.76 -4.44 -20.60
C GLN A 347 -9.14 -4.86 -21.13
N SER A 348 -10.03 -3.91 -21.43
CA SER A 348 -11.31 -4.18 -22.04
C SER A 348 -11.19 -4.80 -23.44
N SER A 349 -10.12 -4.47 -24.16
CA SER A 349 -9.87 -4.94 -25.52
C SER A 349 -9.16 -6.30 -25.55
N ILE A 350 -8.15 -6.51 -24.68
CA ILE A 350 -7.27 -7.68 -24.76
C ILE A 350 -7.64 -8.80 -23.78
N ASN A 351 -8.36 -8.50 -22.68
CA ASN A 351 -8.69 -9.50 -21.65
C ASN A 351 -10.07 -10.12 -21.91
N PRO A 352 -10.17 -11.40 -22.32
CA PRO A 352 -11.44 -12.02 -22.70
C PRO A 352 -12.43 -12.12 -21.53
N SER A 353 -11.93 -12.23 -20.30
CA SER A 353 -12.76 -12.36 -19.11
C SER A 353 -13.41 -11.03 -18.74
N LEU A 354 -12.63 -9.95 -18.75
CA LEU A 354 -13.14 -8.59 -18.55
C LEU A 354 -14.12 -8.21 -19.67
N LYS A 355 -13.75 -8.49 -20.93
CA LYS A 355 -14.59 -8.22 -22.10
C LYS A 355 -15.99 -8.84 -21.95
N ARG A 356 -16.08 -10.13 -21.57
CA ARG A 356 -17.37 -10.79 -21.32
C ARG A 356 -18.21 -10.13 -20.23
N LYS A 357 -17.55 -9.66 -19.13
CA LYS A 357 -18.24 -8.94 -18.06
C LYS A 357 -18.80 -7.60 -18.51
N LEU A 358 -18.07 -6.88 -19.35
CA LEU A 358 -18.50 -5.58 -19.89
C LEU A 358 -19.57 -5.72 -20.97
N GLU A 359 -19.46 -6.70 -21.88
CA GLU A 359 -20.45 -6.98 -22.93
C GLU A 359 -21.83 -7.34 -22.35
N SER A 360 -21.89 -7.91 -21.15
CA SER A 360 -23.15 -8.14 -20.44
C SER A 360 -23.85 -6.85 -20.01
N GLY A 361 -23.12 -5.70 -19.99
CA GLY A 361 -23.60 -4.41 -19.49
C GLY A 361 -23.72 -4.31 -17.97
N ASN A 362 -23.34 -5.37 -17.24
CA ASN A 362 -23.42 -5.39 -15.78
C ASN A 362 -22.41 -4.47 -15.09
N TYR A 363 -21.33 -4.10 -15.78
CA TYR A 363 -20.30 -3.21 -15.27
C TYR A 363 -20.11 -2.01 -16.17
N ILE A 364 -19.82 -0.87 -15.58
CA ILE A 364 -19.45 0.37 -16.28
C ILE A 364 -18.17 0.95 -15.73
N PHE A 365 -17.46 1.72 -16.54
CA PHE A 365 -16.29 2.48 -16.09
C PHE A 365 -16.74 3.86 -15.57
N VAL A 366 -16.52 4.10 -14.29
CA VAL A 366 -16.95 5.31 -13.59
C VAL A 366 -15.94 5.69 -12.51
N ASP A 367 -15.59 7.00 -12.39
CA ASP A 367 -14.67 7.53 -11.37
C ASP A 367 -13.35 6.71 -11.28
N SER A 368 -12.78 6.31 -12.42
CA SER A 368 -11.57 5.46 -12.52
C SER A 368 -11.74 4.02 -11.97
N HIS A 369 -12.95 3.47 -11.97
CA HIS A 369 -13.26 2.13 -11.50
C HIS A 369 -14.23 1.42 -12.45
N PHE A 370 -14.11 0.10 -12.58
CA PHE A 370 -15.19 -0.71 -13.14
C PHE A 370 -16.14 -1.13 -12.03
N CYS A 371 -17.33 -0.57 -12.02
CA CYS A 371 -18.34 -0.77 -11.00
C CYS A 371 -19.59 -1.46 -11.55
N ILE A 372 -20.32 -2.23 -10.72
CA ILE A 372 -21.59 -2.81 -11.08
C ILE A 372 -22.59 -1.68 -11.42
N ASN A 373 -23.20 -1.76 -12.59
CA ASN A 373 -24.18 -0.79 -13.08
C ASN A 373 -25.54 -0.98 -12.40
N HIS A 374 -25.64 -0.55 -11.16
CA HIS A 374 -26.86 -0.64 -10.37
C HIS A 374 -27.05 0.65 -9.56
N PRO A 375 -28.31 1.16 -9.37
CA PRO A 375 -28.57 2.42 -8.65
C PRO A 375 -28.04 2.49 -7.22
N LYS A 376 -27.82 1.36 -6.57
CA LYS A 376 -27.15 1.28 -5.26
C LYS A 376 -25.71 1.79 -5.31
N TYR A 377 -25.01 1.60 -6.43
CA TYR A 377 -23.57 1.83 -6.57
C TYR A 377 -23.21 2.98 -7.50
N VAL A 378 -24.06 3.24 -8.50
CA VAL A 378 -23.84 4.27 -9.51
C VAL A 378 -25.05 5.20 -9.55
N GLN A 379 -24.78 6.49 -9.54
CA GLN A 379 -25.77 7.56 -9.68
C GLN A 379 -25.46 8.40 -10.91
N TYR A 380 -26.49 9.04 -11.46
CA TYR A 380 -26.37 9.93 -12.61
C TYR A 380 -26.84 11.31 -12.22
N ASP A 381 -26.09 12.33 -12.62
CA ASP A 381 -26.49 13.73 -12.45
C ASP A 381 -27.56 14.14 -13.48
N MET A 382 -28.00 15.38 -13.41
CA MET A 382 -29.02 15.92 -14.34
C MET A 382 -28.55 15.95 -15.81
N TRP A 383 -27.22 15.85 -16.02
CA TRP A 383 -26.61 15.84 -17.34
C TRP A 383 -26.37 14.40 -17.84
N GLY A 384 -26.70 13.41 -17.02
CA GLY A 384 -26.49 11.99 -17.28
C GLY A 384 -25.06 11.52 -17.07
N GLN A 385 -24.21 12.30 -16.38
CA GLN A 385 -22.87 11.87 -16.03
C GLN A 385 -22.92 10.90 -14.85
N ALA A 386 -22.33 9.72 -15.05
CA ALA A 386 -22.24 8.70 -14.01
C ALA A 386 -21.19 9.05 -12.96
N SER A 387 -21.49 8.77 -11.71
CA SER A 387 -20.56 8.82 -10.58
C SER A 387 -20.85 7.72 -9.58
N LEU A 388 -19.85 7.34 -8.77
CA LEU A 388 -20.08 6.39 -7.68
C LEU A 388 -20.97 7.02 -6.61
N THR A 389 -21.92 6.23 -6.08
CA THR A 389 -22.67 6.63 -4.89
C THR A 389 -21.76 6.64 -3.67
N ASP A 390 -22.16 7.33 -2.61
CA ASP A 390 -21.43 7.27 -1.34
C ASP A 390 -21.35 5.84 -0.80
N TYR A 391 -22.42 5.04 -0.97
CA TYR A 391 -22.40 3.64 -0.57
C TYR A 391 -21.27 2.86 -1.28
N ALA A 392 -21.13 3.04 -2.59
CA ALA A 392 -20.07 2.41 -3.36
C ALA A 392 -18.67 2.88 -2.89
N ARG A 393 -18.50 4.18 -2.67
CA ARG A 393 -17.24 4.76 -2.17
C ARG A 393 -16.81 4.19 -0.81
N TYR A 394 -17.75 3.85 0.07
CA TYR A 394 -17.45 3.18 1.35
C TYR A 394 -17.27 1.66 1.22
N ASN A 395 -17.74 1.05 0.12
CA ASN A 395 -17.81 -0.40 -0.03
C ASN A 395 -17.30 -0.86 -1.41
N MET A 396 -16.11 -0.38 -1.83
CA MET A 396 -15.56 -0.73 -3.15
C MET A 396 -15.47 -2.24 -3.38
N HIS A 397 -15.17 -2.99 -2.33
CA HIS A 397 -15.04 -4.45 -2.35
C HIS A 397 -16.36 -5.17 -2.69
N GLU A 398 -17.53 -4.52 -2.55
CA GLU A 398 -18.83 -5.11 -2.91
C GLU A 398 -19.18 -4.93 -4.38
N CYS A 399 -18.66 -3.88 -5.03
CA CYS A 399 -19.18 -3.45 -6.33
C CYS A 399 -18.14 -3.23 -7.42
N CYS A 400 -16.87 -3.13 -7.09
CA CYS A 400 -15.84 -2.81 -8.07
C CYS A 400 -14.94 -4.00 -8.40
N LEU A 401 -14.48 -4.05 -9.65
CA LEU A 401 -13.52 -5.04 -10.10
C LEU A 401 -12.11 -4.72 -9.59
N VAL A 402 -11.35 -5.75 -9.32
CA VAL A 402 -9.97 -5.67 -8.81
C VAL A 402 -8.98 -5.92 -9.94
N PHE A 403 -7.88 -5.18 -9.93
CA PHE A 403 -6.79 -5.26 -10.89
C PHE A 403 -5.47 -5.50 -10.19
N ASP A 404 -4.62 -6.34 -10.78
CA ASP A 404 -3.25 -6.56 -10.34
C ASP A 404 -2.34 -5.46 -10.90
N ILE A 405 -1.49 -4.88 -10.06
CA ILE A 405 -0.48 -3.89 -10.47
C ILE A 405 0.76 -4.66 -10.94
N VAL A 406 1.15 -4.45 -12.18
CA VAL A 406 2.32 -5.07 -12.82
C VAL A 406 3.30 -3.98 -13.25
N PHE A 407 4.52 -4.03 -12.74
CA PHE A 407 5.58 -3.11 -13.10
C PHE A 407 6.31 -3.58 -14.35
N ASN A 408 6.44 -2.73 -15.35
CA ASN A 408 7.05 -3.04 -16.66
C ASN A 408 8.57 -2.89 -16.66
N LYS A 409 9.15 -2.27 -15.63
CA LYS A 409 10.59 -2.18 -15.42
C LYS A 409 10.92 -2.64 -14.00
N PRO A 410 12.12 -3.19 -13.76
CA PRO A 410 12.56 -3.41 -12.39
C PRO A 410 12.62 -2.05 -11.69
N VAL A 411 11.55 -1.73 -11.03
CA VAL A 411 11.46 -0.61 -10.12
C VAL A 411 12.25 -1.05 -8.91
N GLY A 412 13.24 -0.28 -8.46
CA GLY A 412 13.98 -0.62 -7.24
C GLY A 412 12.98 -0.98 -6.12
N LYS A 413 13.32 -1.94 -5.27
CA LYS A 413 12.47 -2.43 -4.15
C LYS A 413 11.73 -1.34 -3.39
N PHE A 414 12.28 -0.15 -3.40
CA PHE A 414 11.78 1.09 -2.84
C PHE A 414 10.46 1.60 -3.46
N ASN A 415 10.34 1.54 -4.76
CA ASN A 415 9.18 2.06 -5.48
C ASN A 415 8.00 1.09 -5.46
N GLU A 416 8.25 -0.23 -5.39
CA GLU A 416 7.18 -1.21 -5.24
C GLU A 416 6.41 -1.01 -3.94
N ASP A 417 7.11 -0.82 -2.80
CA ASP A 417 6.44 -0.63 -1.51
C ASP A 417 5.61 0.66 -1.44
N PHE A 418 5.97 1.69 -2.22
CA PHE A 418 5.21 2.93 -2.31
C PHE A 418 3.81 2.71 -2.91
N TYR A 419 3.70 1.88 -3.94
CA TYR A 419 2.42 1.56 -4.58
C TYR A 419 1.58 0.57 -3.77
N TYR A 420 2.19 -0.32 -3.00
CA TYR A 420 1.50 -1.30 -2.17
C TYR A 420 0.74 -0.70 -0.99
N LYS A 421 1.07 0.52 -0.57
CA LYS A 421 0.47 1.14 0.60
C LYS A 421 -0.58 2.18 0.27
N CYS A 422 -1.34 1.96 -0.79
CA CYS A 422 -2.53 2.74 -1.15
C CYS A 422 -2.26 4.16 -1.68
N ILE A 423 -1.05 4.53 -2.08
CA ILE A 423 -0.83 5.72 -2.88
C ILE A 423 -0.58 5.28 -4.30
N LEU A 424 -1.66 5.21 -5.08
CA LEU A 424 -1.57 4.97 -6.49
C LEU A 424 -1.30 6.30 -7.19
N PHE A 425 -0.04 6.52 -7.57
CA PHE A 425 0.38 7.69 -8.30
C PHE A 425 0.79 7.28 -9.70
N LYS A 426 -0.09 7.52 -10.69
CA LYS A 426 0.17 7.25 -12.11
C LYS A 426 0.09 8.54 -12.90
N ASP A 427 1.23 9.12 -13.22
CA ASP A 427 1.37 10.31 -14.05
C ASP A 427 2.29 10.01 -15.24
N ALA A 428 2.04 10.66 -16.37
CA ALA A 428 2.88 10.58 -17.55
C ALA A 428 4.32 11.08 -17.33
N THR A 429 4.54 11.91 -16.30
CA THR A 429 5.85 12.43 -15.88
C THR A 429 6.56 11.55 -14.84
N SER A 430 5.89 10.51 -14.35
CA SER A 430 6.46 9.59 -13.36
C SER A 430 7.44 8.63 -14.02
N ASP A 431 8.63 8.47 -13.42
CA ASP A 431 9.62 7.47 -13.85
C ASP A 431 9.14 6.03 -13.62
N ILE A 432 8.01 5.86 -12.90
CA ILE A 432 7.45 4.58 -12.53
C ILE A 432 6.32 4.24 -13.49
N ILE A 433 6.57 3.22 -14.32
CA ILE A 433 5.60 2.71 -15.28
C ILE A 433 5.03 1.40 -14.74
N PHE A 434 3.74 1.40 -14.44
CA PHE A 434 3.01 0.18 -14.12
C PHE A 434 1.74 0.06 -14.96
N GLU A 435 1.27 -1.17 -15.13
CA GLU A 435 0.00 -1.50 -15.76
C GLU A 435 -0.93 -2.12 -14.72
N ALA A 436 -2.21 -1.79 -14.81
CA ALA A 436 -3.24 -2.51 -14.06
C ALA A 436 -3.83 -3.60 -14.97
N ARG A 437 -3.69 -4.88 -14.57
CA ARG A 437 -4.16 -6.04 -15.32
C ARG A 437 -5.33 -6.69 -14.61
N PHE A 438 -6.39 -6.97 -15.33
CA PHE A 438 -7.54 -7.69 -14.78
C PHE A 438 -7.20 -9.17 -14.53
N SER A 439 -7.54 -9.67 -13.35
CA SER A 439 -7.40 -11.06 -12.96
C SER A 439 -8.71 -11.57 -12.35
N ASP A 440 -9.22 -12.69 -12.85
CA ASP A 440 -10.44 -13.33 -12.30
C ASP A 440 -10.22 -13.93 -10.89
N SER A 441 -9.01 -13.92 -10.38
CA SER A 441 -8.66 -14.49 -9.07
C SER A 441 -9.05 -13.62 -7.87
N SER A 442 -9.61 -12.44 -8.10
CA SER A 442 -10.14 -11.58 -7.03
C SER A 442 -11.44 -12.16 -6.50
N ILE A 443 -11.36 -12.84 -5.38
CA ILE A 443 -12.51 -13.37 -4.65
C ILE A 443 -13.15 -12.17 -3.93
N ASN A 444 -14.31 -11.77 -4.41
CA ASN A 444 -15.18 -10.86 -3.66
C ASN A 444 -15.94 -11.66 -2.59
N ASP A 445 -15.75 -11.29 -1.34
CA ASP A 445 -16.43 -11.94 -0.19
C ASP A 445 -17.95 -11.78 -0.18
N ASN A 446 -18.53 -11.00 -1.12
CA ASN A 446 -19.97 -10.72 -1.17
C ASN A 446 -20.59 -11.09 -2.53
N ILE A 447 -20.38 -12.34 -2.94
CA ILE A 447 -20.89 -12.90 -4.21
C ILE A 447 -22.43 -12.79 -4.30
N ASP A 448 -23.15 -12.94 -3.20
CA ASP A 448 -24.62 -12.93 -3.19
C ASP A 448 -25.22 -11.55 -3.48
N ALA A 449 -24.66 -10.47 -2.92
CA ALA A 449 -25.13 -9.11 -3.19
C ALA A 449 -24.84 -8.68 -4.63
N GLN A 450 -23.67 -9.05 -5.15
CA GLN A 450 -23.32 -8.81 -6.55
C GLN A 450 -24.23 -9.58 -7.50
N ALA A 451 -24.49 -10.86 -7.22
CA ALA A 451 -25.37 -11.70 -8.01
C ALA A 451 -26.80 -11.13 -8.07
N GLN A 452 -27.33 -10.65 -6.95
CA GLN A 452 -28.66 -10.01 -6.90
C GLN A 452 -28.71 -8.72 -7.74
N ALA A 453 -27.70 -7.85 -7.62
CA ALA A 453 -27.64 -6.62 -8.42
C ALA A 453 -27.53 -6.90 -9.92
N ILE A 454 -26.70 -7.86 -10.30
CA ILE A 454 -26.53 -8.31 -11.69
C ILE A 454 -27.84 -8.92 -12.23
N MET A 455 -28.52 -9.75 -11.45
CA MET A 455 -29.79 -10.34 -11.85
C MET A 455 -30.90 -9.29 -12.07
N ALA A 456 -31.00 -8.30 -11.17
CA ALA A 456 -31.96 -7.21 -11.31
C ALA A 456 -31.71 -6.42 -12.61
N TYR A 457 -30.47 -6.00 -12.83
CA TYR A 457 -30.07 -5.27 -14.04
C TYR A 457 -30.30 -6.09 -15.33
N SER A 458 -29.92 -7.37 -15.34
CA SER A 458 -30.13 -8.28 -16.48
C SER A 458 -31.60 -8.44 -16.83
N LYS A 459 -32.48 -8.45 -15.82
CA LYS A 459 -33.93 -8.50 -16.02
C LYS A 459 -34.46 -7.24 -16.71
N ASP A 460 -34.01 -6.06 -16.29
CA ASP A 460 -34.42 -4.79 -16.89
C ASP A 460 -33.98 -4.70 -18.35
N ILE A 461 -32.72 -5.07 -18.65
CA ILE A 461 -32.22 -5.12 -20.03
C ILE A 461 -33.04 -6.11 -20.90
N ALA A 462 -33.35 -7.30 -20.37
CA ALA A 462 -34.15 -8.28 -21.09
C ALA A 462 -35.55 -7.76 -21.42
N ASN A 463 -36.20 -7.04 -20.50
CA ASN A 463 -37.50 -6.42 -20.72
C ASN A 463 -37.47 -5.41 -21.89
N VAL A 464 -36.43 -4.54 -21.92
CA VAL A 464 -36.26 -3.57 -23.01
C VAL A 464 -36.04 -4.28 -24.35
N LEU A 465 -35.16 -5.28 -24.41
CA LEU A 465 -34.84 -6.02 -25.62
C LEU A 465 -36.06 -6.77 -26.17
N GLN A 466 -36.93 -7.36 -25.31
CA GLN A 466 -38.14 -8.04 -25.69
C GLN A 466 -39.23 -7.10 -26.23
N SER A 467 -39.29 -5.87 -25.69
CA SER A 467 -40.27 -4.86 -26.07
C SER A 467 -39.88 -4.02 -27.29
N MET A 468 -38.60 -4.11 -27.68
CA MET A 468 -38.02 -3.29 -28.77
C MET A 468 -38.50 -3.80 -30.14
N PRO A 469 -38.98 -2.91 -31.05
CA PRO A 469 -39.35 -3.26 -32.41
C PRO A 469 -38.24 -3.94 -33.21
N GLY A 470 -38.58 -4.84 -34.12
CA GLY A 470 -37.64 -5.62 -34.94
C GLY A 470 -37.08 -4.88 -36.15
N ASN A 471 -37.27 -3.55 -36.27
CA ASN A 471 -36.72 -2.72 -37.33
C ASN A 471 -36.01 -1.49 -36.71
N PHE A 472 -35.00 -0.96 -37.39
CA PHE A 472 -34.16 0.12 -36.88
C PHE A 472 -34.95 1.40 -36.55
N PRO A 473 -35.82 1.96 -37.44
CA PRO A 473 -36.55 3.19 -37.13
C PRO A 473 -37.45 3.05 -35.90
N GLY A 474 -38.20 1.94 -35.83
CA GLY A 474 -39.09 1.65 -34.71
C GLY A 474 -38.34 1.46 -33.41
N ALA A 475 -37.19 0.76 -33.45
CA ALA A 475 -36.30 0.56 -32.30
C ALA A 475 -35.74 1.89 -31.81
N LEU A 476 -35.30 2.76 -32.71
CA LEU A 476 -34.79 4.09 -32.35
C LEU A 476 -35.88 4.94 -31.68
N VAL A 477 -37.08 4.98 -32.21
CA VAL A 477 -38.23 5.70 -31.59
C VAL A 477 -38.53 5.13 -30.20
N TYR A 478 -38.57 3.81 -30.06
CA TYR A 478 -38.80 3.14 -28.79
C TYR A 478 -37.72 3.54 -27.75
N LEU A 479 -36.45 3.50 -28.12
CA LEU A 479 -35.34 3.83 -27.24
C LEU A 479 -35.29 5.31 -26.89
N MET A 480 -35.61 6.22 -27.81
CA MET A 480 -35.76 7.63 -27.52
C MET A 480 -36.83 7.90 -26.47
N ASN A 481 -38.00 7.24 -26.61
CA ASN A 481 -39.08 7.32 -25.64
C ASN A 481 -38.70 6.70 -24.29
N TRP A 482 -38.00 5.57 -24.30
CA TRP A 482 -37.51 4.91 -23.08
C TRP A 482 -36.53 5.80 -22.29
N ARG A 483 -35.72 6.65 -23.01
CA ARG A 483 -34.79 7.60 -22.39
C ARG A 483 -35.36 9.00 -22.24
N ASP A 484 -36.62 9.21 -22.58
CA ASP A 484 -37.30 10.52 -22.56
C ASP A 484 -36.51 11.63 -23.27
N ILE A 485 -36.03 11.31 -24.48
CA ILE A 485 -35.21 12.23 -25.30
C ILE A 485 -35.97 12.59 -26.58
N THR A 486 -36.09 13.90 -26.85
CA THR A 486 -36.69 14.44 -28.08
C THR A 486 -35.70 14.38 -29.26
N VAL A 487 -36.20 14.65 -30.47
CA VAL A 487 -35.35 14.75 -31.66
C VAL A 487 -34.30 15.86 -31.52
N GLU A 488 -34.71 17.00 -31.01
CA GLU A 488 -33.86 18.16 -30.76
C GLU A 488 -32.82 17.85 -29.68
N GLY A 489 -33.24 17.22 -28.58
CA GLY A 489 -32.35 16.80 -27.50
C GLY A 489 -31.31 15.76 -27.94
N LEU A 490 -31.72 14.80 -28.78
CA LEU A 490 -30.76 13.84 -29.33
C LEU A 490 -29.79 14.48 -30.32
N ALA A 491 -30.28 15.43 -31.15
CA ALA A 491 -29.45 16.18 -32.08
C ALA A 491 -28.40 17.03 -31.36
N GLU A 492 -28.79 17.68 -30.25
CA GLU A 492 -27.87 18.46 -29.40
C GLU A 492 -26.80 17.55 -28.77
N LYS A 493 -27.20 16.44 -28.17
CA LYS A 493 -26.26 15.50 -27.54
C LYS A 493 -25.31 14.80 -28.54
N THR A 494 -25.73 14.63 -29.80
CA THR A 494 -24.91 13.96 -30.83
C THR A 494 -24.11 14.94 -31.71
N PHE A 495 -24.36 16.26 -31.65
CA PHE A 495 -23.91 17.26 -32.62
C PHE A 495 -24.39 16.99 -34.06
N LEU A 496 -25.40 16.13 -34.25
CA LEU A 496 -26.01 15.87 -35.56
C LEU A 496 -27.08 16.90 -35.87
N ASP A 497 -27.42 17.04 -37.17
CA ASP A 497 -28.56 17.84 -37.59
C ASP A 497 -29.89 17.15 -37.19
N PRO A 498 -30.89 17.87 -36.62
CA PRO A 498 -32.19 17.32 -36.31
C PRO A 498 -32.86 16.57 -37.46
N ARG A 499 -32.64 17.05 -38.70
CA ARG A 499 -33.13 16.37 -39.90
C ARG A 499 -32.50 14.98 -40.10
N THR A 500 -31.25 14.79 -39.66
CA THR A 500 -30.60 13.48 -39.68
C THR A 500 -31.28 12.53 -38.72
N ILE A 501 -31.56 12.97 -37.49
CA ILE A 501 -32.29 12.18 -36.50
C ILE A 501 -33.68 11.84 -36.99
N GLN A 502 -34.40 12.82 -37.58
CA GLN A 502 -35.75 12.59 -38.11
C GLN A 502 -35.73 11.57 -39.27
N ARG A 503 -34.71 11.61 -40.14
CA ARG A 503 -34.52 10.65 -41.21
C ARG A 503 -34.26 9.23 -40.67
N LEU A 504 -33.43 9.10 -39.68
CA LEU A 504 -33.15 7.81 -39.01
C LEU A 504 -34.42 7.17 -38.38
N ARG A 505 -35.36 7.99 -37.93
CA ARG A 505 -36.63 7.54 -37.32
C ARG A 505 -37.67 7.11 -38.37
N ASN A 506 -37.56 7.59 -39.61
CA ASN A 506 -38.64 7.42 -40.60
C ASN A 506 -38.27 6.49 -41.76
N ASP A 507 -36.98 6.30 -42.05
CA ASP A 507 -36.54 5.60 -43.26
C ASP A 507 -35.80 4.29 -42.92
N GLN A 508 -36.41 3.17 -43.34
CA GLN A 508 -35.85 1.81 -43.15
C GLN A 508 -34.67 1.52 -44.12
N THR A 509 -34.55 2.28 -45.21
CA THR A 509 -33.54 2.06 -46.27
C THR A 509 -32.39 3.03 -46.16
N ASN A 510 -32.35 3.81 -45.10
CA ASN A 510 -31.38 4.91 -44.95
C ASN A 510 -29.94 4.40 -44.83
N LYS A 511 -29.11 4.79 -45.79
CA LYS A 511 -27.66 4.63 -45.72
C LYS A 511 -27.10 5.61 -44.71
N THR A 512 -26.74 5.12 -43.53
CA THR A 512 -26.05 5.86 -42.48
C THR A 512 -24.68 5.24 -42.22
N THR A 513 -23.82 5.93 -41.51
CA THR A 513 -22.51 5.43 -41.17
C THR A 513 -22.53 4.81 -39.75
N ILE A 514 -21.60 3.91 -39.47
CA ILE A 514 -21.50 3.26 -38.17
C ILE A 514 -21.23 4.29 -37.08
N GLU A 515 -20.44 5.34 -37.35
CA GLU A 515 -20.13 6.41 -36.40
C GLU A 515 -21.40 7.15 -35.97
N THR A 516 -22.33 7.41 -36.93
CA THR A 516 -23.62 8.04 -36.62
C THR A 516 -24.44 7.18 -35.65
N ILE A 517 -24.47 5.85 -35.86
CA ILE A 517 -25.24 4.95 -34.99
C ILE A 517 -24.59 4.86 -33.61
N ILE A 518 -23.26 4.79 -33.54
CA ILE A 518 -22.53 4.77 -32.28
C ILE A 518 -22.76 6.09 -31.53
N ALA A 519 -22.72 7.22 -32.22
CA ALA A 519 -23.04 8.52 -31.61
C ALA A 519 -24.45 8.54 -30.99
N VAL A 520 -25.42 7.96 -31.68
CA VAL A 520 -26.80 7.82 -31.17
C VAL A 520 -26.84 6.88 -29.95
N CYS A 521 -26.17 5.73 -29.98
CA CYS A 521 -26.09 4.81 -28.85
C CYS A 521 -25.49 5.47 -27.60
N ILE A 522 -24.40 6.22 -27.76
CA ILE A 522 -23.73 6.96 -26.67
C ILE A 522 -24.62 8.09 -26.15
N ALA A 523 -25.20 8.90 -27.02
CA ALA A 523 -26.08 10.00 -26.62
C ALA A 523 -27.33 9.55 -25.88
N LEU A 524 -27.87 8.37 -26.23
CA LEU A 524 -28.96 7.69 -25.53
C LEU A 524 -28.46 6.89 -24.32
N GLN A 525 -27.16 6.84 -24.05
CA GLN A 525 -26.55 6.06 -22.96
C GLN A 525 -27.06 4.60 -22.95
N LEU A 526 -27.07 3.96 -24.11
CA LEU A 526 -27.59 2.60 -24.25
C LEU A 526 -26.59 1.59 -23.69
N PRO A 527 -27.03 0.70 -22.78
CA PRO A 527 -26.22 -0.43 -22.35
C PRO A 527 -25.76 -1.31 -23.53
N PRO A 528 -24.59 -1.97 -23.45
CA PRO A 528 -23.99 -2.72 -24.55
C PRO A 528 -24.93 -3.70 -25.25
N PRO A 529 -25.76 -4.51 -24.55
CA PRO A 529 -26.68 -5.42 -25.21
C PRO A 529 -27.74 -4.71 -26.07
N ILE A 530 -28.22 -3.55 -25.61
CA ILE A 530 -29.19 -2.73 -26.36
C ILE A 530 -28.54 -2.03 -27.54
N SER A 531 -27.33 -1.49 -27.36
CA SER A 531 -26.53 -0.87 -28.43
C SER A 531 -26.24 -1.87 -29.55
N ASN A 532 -25.77 -3.07 -29.20
CA ASN A 532 -25.50 -4.14 -30.15
C ASN A 532 -26.78 -4.51 -30.95
N ARG A 533 -27.92 -4.65 -30.25
CA ARG A 533 -29.18 -4.94 -30.90
C ARG A 533 -29.63 -3.83 -31.84
N LEU A 534 -29.44 -2.56 -31.48
CA LEU A 534 -29.76 -1.43 -32.37
C LEU A 534 -28.83 -1.40 -33.61
N ILE A 535 -27.53 -1.71 -33.44
CA ILE A 535 -26.59 -1.84 -34.56
C ILE A 535 -26.97 -2.99 -35.46
N ASP A 536 -27.34 -4.15 -34.93
CA ASP A 536 -27.80 -5.33 -35.70
C ASP A 536 -29.07 -5.06 -36.54
N LEU A 537 -29.94 -4.17 -36.06
CA LEU A 537 -31.15 -3.74 -36.78
C LEU A 537 -30.84 -2.68 -37.85
N SER A 538 -29.63 -2.11 -37.85
CA SER A 538 -29.18 -1.14 -38.85
C SER A 538 -28.60 -1.82 -40.09
N THR A 539 -28.20 -1.03 -41.06
CA THR A 539 -27.45 -1.48 -42.27
C THR A 539 -25.93 -1.51 -42.03
N CYS A 540 -25.47 -1.21 -40.79
CA CYS A 540 -24.05 -1.12 -40.40
C CYS A 540 -23.65 -2.29 -39.54
N SER A 541 -22.37 -2.60 -39.51
CA SER A 541 -21.78 -3.60 -38.61
C SER A 541 -20.43 -3.14 -38.09
N LEU A 542 -20.08 -3.58 -36.89
CA LEU A 542 -18.74 -3.40 -36.36
C LEU A 542 -17.79 -4.43 -36.97
N GLY A 543 -16.66 -3.98 -37.48
CA GLY A 543 -15.58 -4.81 -38.00
C GLY A 543 -14.52 -5.13 -36.95
N VAL A 544 -13.37 -5.63 -37.43
CA VAL A 544 -12.21 -6.02 -36.58
C VAL A 544 -11.03 -5.05 -36.66
N GLY A 545 -11.16 -3.94 -37.41
CA GLY A 545 -10.11 -2.92 -37.54
C GLY A 545 -9.91 -2.10 -36.26
N GLU A 546 -8.78 -1.43 -36.14
CA GLU A 546 -8.40 -0.63 -34.98
C GLU A 546 -9.48 0.41 -34.59
N GLU A 547 -10.02 1.13 -35.57
CA GLU A 547 -11.09 2.10 -35.37
C GLU A 547 -12.37 1.44 -34.80
N HIS A 548 -12.76 0.28 -35.32
CA HIS A 548 -13.92 -0.48 -34.82
C HIS A 548 -13.70 -1.08 -33.43
N MET A 549 -12.45 -1.42 -33.07
CA MET A 549 -12.11 -1.83 -31.71
C MET A 549 -12.25 -0.66 -30.72
N ALA A 550 -11.86 0.55 -31.11
CA ALA A 550 -12.10 1.75 -30.32
C ALA A 550 -13.60 2.02 -30.13
N TYR A 551 -14.41 1.87 -31.19
CA TYR A 551 -15.87 1.99 -31.12
C TYR A 551 -16.49 0.95 -30.17
N HIS A 552 -16.00 -0.28 -30.22
CA HIS A 552 -16.45 -1.30 -29.28
C HIS A 552 -16.15 -0.92 -27.83
N CYS A 553 -14.98 -0.36 -27.57
CA CYS A 553 -14.61 0.15 -26.26
C CYS A 553 -15.54 1.29 -25.80
N LEU A 554 -15.87 2.23 -26.69
CA LEU A 554 -16.82 3.31 -26.39
C LEU A 554 -18.18 2.74 -26.00
N LEU A 555 -18.71 1.78 -26.74
CA LEU A 555 -20.03 1.18 -26.51
C LEU A 555 -20.09 0.30 -25.26
N THR A 556 -18.97 -0.26 -24.80
CA THR A 556 -18.94 -1.14 -23.63
C THR A 556 -18.56 -0.45 -22.36
N SER A 557 -17.62 0.49 -22.40
CA SER A 557 -17.01 1.08 -21.20
C SER A 557 -17.31 2.56 -21.02
N TYR A 558 -17.63 3.27 -22.12
CA TYR A 558 -17.78 4.74 -22.12
C TYR A 558 -19.17 5.23 -22.56
N TYR A 559 -20.13 4.35 -22.79
CA TYR A 559 -21.46 4.71 -23.30
C TYR A 559 -22.26 5.66 -22.38
N THR A 560 -21.85 5.82 -21.13
CA THR A 560 -22.48 6.74 -20.17
C THR A 560 -21.87 8.14 -20.21
N ARG A 561 -20.80 8.37 -20.98
CA ARG A 561 -20.14 9.68 -21.09
C ARG A 561 -20.74 10.52 -22.21
N PRO A 562 -20.61 11.87 -22.09
CA PRO A 562 -20.95 12.77 -23.18
C PRO A 562 -20.15 12.44 -24.44
N ILE A 563 -20.75 12.67 -25.62
CA ILE A 563 -20.11 12.38 -26.90
C ILE A 563 -18.83 13.21 -27.12
N ILE A 564 -18.76 14.40 -26.53
CA ILE A 564 -17.56 15.26 -26.58
C ILE A 564 -16.34 14.57 -25.96
N ASP A 565 -16.52 13.87 -24.85
CA ASP A 565 -15.45 13.12 -24.20
C ASP A 565 -15.04 11.90 -25.01
N CYS A 566 -16.01 11.22 -25.63
CA CYS A 566 -15.75 10.10 -26.55
C CYS A 566 -15.00 10.57 -27.81
N ASN A 567 -15.36 11.71 -28.37
CA ASN A 567 -14.66 12.32 -29.50
C ASN A 567 -13.21 12.72 -29.15
N ARG A 568 -13.00 13.30 -27.95
CA ARG A 568 -11.67 13.63 -27.45
C ARG A 568 -10.81 12.37 -27.27
N LEU A 569 -11.39 11.30 -26.73
CA LEU A 569 -10.72 10.03 -26.58
C LEU A 569 -10.25 9.45 -27.93
N LEU A 570 -11.14 9.42 -28.93
CA LEU A 570 -10.80 8.99 -30.30
C LEU A 570 -9.67 9.84 -30.90
N THR A 571 -9.74 11.16 -30.74
CA THR A 571 -8.72 12.08 -31.22
C THR A 571 -7.37 11.82 -30.56
N ASN A 572 -7.32 11.55 -29.26
CA ASN A 572 -6.10 11.18 -28.54
C ASN A 572 -5.51 9.84 -29.01
N MET A 573 -6.34 8.97 -29.58
CA MET A 573 -5.93 7.72 -30.22
C MET A 573 -5.56 7.91 -31.71
N ASN A 574 -5.49 9.14 -32.22
CA ASN A 574 -5.31 9.49 -33.63
C ASN A 574 -6.43 8.94 -34.55
N LEU A 575 -7.62 8.72 -34.03
CA LEU A 575 -8.80 8.29 -34.76
C LEU A 575 -9.73 9.48 -35.06
N LYS A 576 -10.61 9.33 -36.05
CA LYS A 576 -11.60 10.36 -36.34
C LYS A 576 -12.70 10.41 -35.26
N PRO A 577 -13.14 11.62 -34.88
CA PRO A 577 -14.29 11.75 -33.98
C PRO A 577 -15.58 11.22 -34.65
N LEU A 578 -16.50 10.69 -33.83
CA LEU A 578 -17.80 10.17 -34.28
C LEU A 578 -18.63 11.26 -34.97
N THR A 579 -18.60 12.46 -34.42
CA THR A 579 -19.30 13.65 -34.94
C THR A 579 -18.44 14.89 -34.78
N LYS A 580 -18.68 15.90 -35.61
CA LYS A 580 -17.97 17.18 -35.52
C LYS A 580 -18.74 18.13 -34.61
N GLU A 581 -18.06 18.74 -33.68
CA GLU A 581 -18.59 19.90 -32.96
C GLU A 581 -18.89 21.03 -33.94
N LYS A 582 -20.08 21.63 -33.80
CA LYS A 582 -20.48 22.78 -34.61
C LYS A 582 -19.88 24.08 -34.11
#